data_2a321ba05784c693fd7602b229f2737e
#
_entry.id   2a321ba05784c693fd7602b229f2737e
#
_cell.length_a   1.000
_cell.length_b   1.000
_cell.length_c   1.000
_cell.angle_alpha   90.00
_cell.angle_beta   90.00
_cell.angle_gamma   90.00
#
_symmetry.space_group_name_H-M   'P 1'
#
loop_
_entity.id
_entity.type
_entity.pdbx_description
1 polymer ?
#
loop_
_entity_poly.entity_id
_entity_poly.type
_entity_poly.pdbx_seq_one_letter_code
_entity_poly.pdbx_strand_id
1 'polypeptide(L)'
;MLRRLEEFAGRDLYVTGCMPLVQMDEIRSVCNPRVIHPDEIQERSGSIGTRGPGATGVVQVASGCAGRCSYCITRLARGRLRSAPAEAVLDAVRGLLASGAYEIQVTGQDVAAWGLDRGESFPDLLRGISGIPGRFAVRVGMMHPASVTGILDDLVEAFHSEKVFRFLHLPVQSGSDTVLERMQRGYTAADVIRIVDAFREEFPDMMISSDFITGFPGETDEEFQETLELLRRCEFVKVNVTRYSRRPGTPAAALKDLPERLRKERSRALLAEANRIYDRYNERWMGRVTPVVATEKNVPGSTVCRNPCYLNVVIRDDLPPGFSGRALITGNHRHYVIGELV
;
A
#
# COMPACT_ATOMS: atom_id res chain seq x y z
N MET A 1 -2.57 20.91 -4.61
CA MET A 1 -1.49 21.07 -5.64
C MET A 1 -1.68 22.34 -6.43
N LEU A 2 -2.86 22.64 -7.01
CA LEU A 2 -3.11 23.89 -7.77
C LEU A 2 -2.73 25.15 -6.99
N ARG A 3 -3.17 25.33 -5.74
CA ARG A 3 -2.73 26.46 -4.88
C ARG A 3 -1.21 26.65 -4.84
N ARG A 4 -0.48 25.53 -4.78
CA ARG A 4 0.99 25.57 -4.75
C ARG A 4 1.59 25.95 -6.09
N LEU A 5 0.92 25.64 -7.20
CA LEU A 5 1.32 26.09 -8.54
C LEU A 5 1.03 27.58 -8.73
N GLU A 6 -0.07 28.09 -8.18
CA GLU A 6 -0.40 29.53 -8.15
C GLU A 6 0.69 30.35 -7.45
N GLU A 7 1.23 29.86 -6.31
CA GLU A 7 2.31 30.52 -5.58
C GLU A 7 3.60 30.69 -6.40
N PHE A 8 3.80 29.84 -7.41
CA PHE A 8 4.95 29.86 -8.31
C PHE A 8 4.62 30.35 -9.72
N ALA A 9 3.37 30.80 -9.96
CA ALA A 9 2.97 31.36 -11.24
C ALA A 9 3.88 32.55 -11.62
N GLY A 10 4.35 32.56 -12.86
CA GLY A 10 5.31 33.57 -13.34
C GLY A 10 6.79 33.23 -13.15
N ARG A 11 7.13 32.10 -12.56
CA ARG A 11 8.51 31.55 -12.56
C ARG A 11 8.71 30.53 -13.68
N ASP A 12 9.98 30.24 -14.02
CA ASP A 12 10.30 29.10 -14.90
C ASP A 12 10.05 27.81 -14.12
N LEU A 13 8.88 27.21 -14.34
CA LEU A 13 8.35 26.11 -13.54
C LEU A 13 8.38 24.83 -14.36
N TYR A 14 8.96 23.79 -13.77
CA TYR A 14 8.92 22.42 -14.27
C TYR A 14 7.98 21.57 -13.42
N VAL A 15 7.06 20.85 -14.03
CA VAL A 15 6.11 19.98 -13.35
C VAL A 15 6.26 18.56 -13.86
N THR A 16 6.23 17.60 -12.94
CA THR A 16 6.29 16.17 -13.24
C THR A 16 5.31 15.38 -12.37
N GLY A 17 5.22 14.08 -12.60
CA GLY A 17 4.34 13.17 -11.86
C GLY A 17 3.03 12.89 -12.59
N CYS A 18 1.99 12.47 -11.86
CA CYS A 18 0.75 12.00 -12.47
C CYS A 18 -0.19 13.12 -12.92
N MET A 19 -0.25 14.24 -12.19
CA MET A 19 -1.22 15.30 -12.45
C MET A 19 -1.06 15.94 -13.83
N PRO A 20 0.16 16.29 -14.32
CA PRO A 20 0.32 16.86 -15.64
C PRO A 20 -0.14 15.94 -16.78
N LEU A 21 -0.13 14.64 -16.56
CA LEU A 21 -0.48 13.63 -17.56
C LEU A 21 -2.00 13.43 -17.71
N VAL A 22 -2.79 13.88 -16.75
CA VAL A 22 -4.24 13.61 -16.69
C VAL A 22 -5.11 14.84 -16.44
N GLN A 23 -4.52 15.96 -16.00
CA GLN A 23 -5.21 17.21 -15.62
C GLN A 23 -4.41 18.45 -16.07
N MET A 24 -3.86 18.40 -17.28
CA MET A 24 -3.01 19.49 -17.78
C MET A 24 -3.77 20.79 -17.95
N ASP A 25 -5.04 20.75 -18.36
CA ASP A 25 -5.88 21.93 -18.53
C ASP A 25 -6.10 22.68 -17.21
N GLU A 26 -6.30 21.96 -16.11
CA GLU A 26 -6.39 22.54 -14.78
C GLU A 26 -5.07 23.20 -14.35
N ILE A 27 -3.93 22.62 -14.70
CA ILE A 27 -2.63 23.24 -14.44
C ILE A 27 -2.45 24.49 -15.26
N ARG A 28 -2.79 24.44 -16.55
CA ARG A 28 -2.68 25.59 -17.47
C ARG A 28 -3.60 26.75 -17.10
N SER A 29 -4.70 26.48 -16.38
CA SER A 29 -5.58 27.55 -15.89
C SER A 29 -4.93 28.44 -14.82
N VAL A 30 -3.88 27.95 -14.15
CA VAL A 30 -3.18 28.68 -13.07
C VAL A 30 -1.72 29.05 -13.41
N CYS A 31 -1.04 28.27 -14.23
CA CYS A 31 0.33 28.55 -14.67
C CYS A 31 0.64 27.84 -16.00
N ASN A 32 1.72 28.22 -16.66
CA ASN A 32 2.17 27.58 -17.91
C ASN A 32 3.54 26.88 -17.71
N PRO A 33 3.58 25.73 -17.02
CA PRO A 33 4.85 25.08 -16.73
C PRO A 33 5.35 24.25 -17.92
N ARG A 34 6.65 23.96 -17.92
CA ARG A 34 7.22 22.89 -18.73
C ARG A 34 6.96 21.55 -18.06
N VAL A 35 6.48 20.57 -18.81
CA VAL A 35 6.20 19.23 -18.29
C VAL A 35 7.40 18.34 -18.58
N ILE A 36 7.91 17.67 -17.54
CA ILE A 36 8.88 16.59 -17.67
C ILE A 36 8.14 15.27 -17.42
N HIS A 37 8.14 14.38 -18.41
CA HIS A 37 7.51 13.09 -18.25
C HIS A 37 8.26 12.26 -17.19
N PRO A 38 7.57 11.54 -16.27
CA PRO A 38 8.23 10.71 -15.28
C PRO A 38 9.21 9.69 -15.87
N ASP A 39 8.94 9.19 -17.06
CA ASP A 39 9.80 8.25 -17.77
C ASP A 39 11.13 8.89 -18.20
N GLU A 40 11.12 10.17 -18.65
CA GLU A 40 12.34 10.90 -18.98
C GLU A 40 13.28 11.04 -17.77
N ILE A 41 12.70 11.21 -16.57
CA ILE A 41 13.49 11.29 -15.33
C ILE A 41 14.12 9.91 -15.06
N GLN A 42 13.37 8.85 -15.23
CA GLN A 42 13.85 7.49 -14.98
C GLN A 42 14.92 7.07 -16.01
N GLU A 43 14.72 7.39 -17.28
CA GLU A 43 15.69 7.13 -18.35
C GLU A 43 16.99 7.91 -18.13
N ARG A 44 16.89 9.21 -17.78
CA ARG A 44 18.07 10.05 -17.52
C ARG A 44 18.82 9.69 -16.24
N SER A 45 18.10 9.23 -15.19
CA SER A 45 18.74 8.80 -13.94
C SER A 45 19.47 7.47 -14.08
N GLY A 46 19.10 6.62 -15.07
CA GLY A 46 19.65 5.28 -15.25
C GLY A 46 19.44 4.36 -14.06
N SER A 47 18.62 4.78 -13.08
CA SER A 47 18.39 4.07 -11.84
C SER A 47 16.92 3.77 -11.64
N ILE A 48 16.65 2.68 -10.94
CA ILE A 48 15.32 2.38 -10.40
C ILE A 48 14.96 3.48 -9.41
N GLY A 49 13.68 3.91 -9.39
CA GLY A 49 13.19 4.86 -8.42
C GLY A 49 13.43 4.37 -6.99
N THR A 50 14.44 4.93 -6.35
CA THR A 50 14.78 4.67 -4.96
C THR A 50 14.66 5.94 -4.13
N ARG A 51 14.39 5.78 -2.85
CA ARG A 51 14.39 6.87 -1.87
C ARG A 51 15.23 6.45 -0.66
N GLY A 52 16.25 7.20 -0.35
CA GLY A 52 17.15 7.13 0.82
C GLY A 52 17.92 8.45 0.91
N PRO A 53 18.72 8.75 1.92
CA PRO A 53 19.12 7.91 3.03
C PRO A 53 18.17 8.03 4.23
N GLY A 54 18.13 6.99 5.04
CA GLY A 54 17.34 6.92 6.28
C GLY A 54 17.18 5.46 6.73
N ALA A 55 16.53 5.24 7.84
CA ALA A 55 16.26 3.89 8.33
C ALA A 55 15.36 3.08 7.36
N THR A 56 14.59 3.76 6.52
CA THR A 56 13.68 3.16 5.52
C THR A 56 14.16 3.49 4.11
N GLY A 57 14.48 2.45 3.34
CA GLY A 57 14.73 2.51 1.91
C GLY A 57 13.48 2.14 1.12
N VAL A 58 13.16 2.88 0.07
CA VAL A 58 12.03 2.58 -0.83
C VAL A 58 12.58 2.17 -2.19
N VAL A 59 12.12 1.04 -2.72
CA VAL A 59 12.46 0.59 -4.08
C VAL A 59 11.18 0.40 -4.89
N GLN A 60 11.09 1.08 -6.03
CA GLN A 60 9.99 0.93 -6.97
C GLN A 60 10.30 -0.19 -7.96
N VAL A 61 9.66 -1.34 -7.81
CA VAL A 61 9.93 -2.53 -8.64
C VAL A 61 9.21 -2.50 -9.98
N ALA A 62 8.11 -1.76 -10.09
CA ALA A 62 7.36 -1.62 -11.33
C ALA A 62 6.67 -0.26 -11.42
N SER A 63 6.46 0.23 -12.65
CA SER A 63 5.62 1.38 -12.99
C SER A 63 4.46 0.94 -13.86
N GLY A 64 3.35 1.69 -13.82
CA GLY A 64 2.14 1.30 -14.54
C GLY A 64 1.41 0.13 -13.88
N CYS A 65 0.36 -0.39 -14.53
CA CYS A 65 -0.49 -1.44 -13.97
C CYS A 65 -1.05 -2.34 -15.08
N ALA A 66 -1.14 -3.64 -14.81
CA ALA A 66 -1.80 -4.62 -15.67
C ALA A 66 -3.34 -4.50 -15.61
N GLY A 67 -3.90 -3.96 -14.52
CA GLY A 67 -5.33 -3.83 -14.28
C GLY A 67 -6.05 -2.86 -15.23
N ARG A 68 -7.38 -2.97 -15.29
CA ARG A 68 -8.27 -2.13 -16.15
C ARG A 68 -9.39 -1.46 -15.35
N CYS A 69 -9.16 -1.14 -14.07
CA CYS A 69 -10.18 -0.61 -13.18
C CYS A 69 -10.87 0.62 -13.77
N SER A 70 -12.21 0.60 -13.80
CA SER A 70 -13.04 1.59 -14.50
C SER A 70 -12.96 3.01 -13.91
N TYR A 71 -12.47 3.15 -12.68
CA TYR A 71 -12.35 4.42 -11.95
C TYR A 71 -10.91 4.95 -11.85
N CYS A 72 -9.91 4.18 -12.33
CA CYS A 72 -8.51 4.45 -12.00
C CYS A 72 -7.87 5.45 -12.97
N ILE A 73 -7.64 6.67 -12.48
CA ILE A 73 -6.89 7.70 -13.22
C ILE A 73 -5.38 7.41 -13.26
N THR A 74 -4.87 6.62 -12.30
CA THR A 74 -3.44 6.29 -12.23
C THR A 74 -2.98 5.52 -13.46
N ARG A 75 -3.84 4.67 -14.01
CA ARG A 75 -3.54 3.96 -15.26
C ARG A 75 -3.36 4.92 -16.44
N LEU A 76 -4.19 5.96 -16.54
CA LEU A 76 -4.05 6.98 -17.58
C LEU A 76 -2.72 7.72 -17.43
N ALA A 77 -2.28 7.95 -16.19
CA ALA A 77 -1.06 8.67 -15.89
C ALA A 77 0.21 7.81 -15.99
N ARG A 78 0.15 6.52 -15.64
CA ARG A 78 1.34 5.64 -15.53
C ARG A 78 1.42 4.58 -16.63
N GLY A 79 0.36 4.43 -17.42
CA GLY A 79 0.33 3.50 -18.54
C GLY A 79 0.25 2.02 -18.15
N ARG A 80 0.77 1.17 -19.05
CA ARG A 80 0.84 -0.28 -18.86
C ARG A 80 1.95 -0.65 -17.89
N LEU A 81 1.86 -1.86 -17.33
CA LEU A 81 2.89 -2.42 -16.47
C LEU A 81 4.26 -2.41 -17.17
N ARG A 82 5.26 -1.96 -16.47
CA ARG A 82 6.68 -2.02 -16.82
C ARG A 82 7.47 -2.41 -15.57
N SER A 83 7.90 -3.66 -15.54
CA SER A 83 8.67 -4.22 -14.44
C SER A 83 10.16 -3.89 -14.61
N ALA A 84 10.80 -3.52 -13.52
CA ALA A 84 12.25 -3.39 -13.48
C ALA A 84 12.91 -4.78 -13.55
N PRO A 85 14.09 -4.92 -14.18
CA PRO A 85 14.83 -6.18 -14.16
C PRO A 85 15.15 -6.62 -12.72
N ALA A 86 15.08 -7.92 -12.44
CA ALA A 86 15.34 -8.47 -11.10
C ALA A 86 16.69 -8.01 -10.54
N GLU A 87 17.77 -8.16 -11.30
CA GLU A 87 19.12 -7.77 -10.85
C GLU A 87 19.21 -6.28 -10.51
N ALA A 88 18.58 -5.42 -11.30
CA ALA A 88 18.56 -3.98 -11.02
C ALA A 88 17.80 -3.66 -9.72
N VAL A 89 16.74 -4.41 -9.40
CA VAL A 89 16.04 -4.30 -8.10
C VAL A 89 16.95 -4.76 -6.96
N LEU A 90 17.61 -5.91 -7.12
CA LEU A 90 18.53 -6.45 -6.12
C LEU A 90 19.71 -5.50 -5.85
N ASP A 91 20.28 -4.91 -6.89
CA ASP A 91 21.37 -3.94 -6.77
C ASP A 91 20.91 -2.65 -6.06
N ALA A 92 19.71 -2.18 -6.38
CA ALA A 92 19.11 -1.03 -5.69
C ALA A 92 18.90 -1.32 -4.20
N VAL A 93 18.42 -2.52 -3.85
CA VAL A 93 18.28 -2.94 -2.45
C VAL A 93 19.63 -3.02 -1.75
N ARG A 94 20.65 -3.63 -2.38
CA ARG A 94 22.03 -3.66 -1.85
C ARG A 94 22.57 -2.26 -1.56
N GLY A 95 22.35 -1.32 -2.50
CA GLY A 95 22.74 0.09 -2.34
C GLY A 95 22.03 0.79 -1.19
N LEU A 96 20.73 0.57 -1.01
CA LEU A 96 19.97 1.10 0.13
C LEU A 96 20.47 0.55 1.46
N LEU A 97 20.72 -0.75 1.53
CA LEU A 97 21.27 -1.41 2.74
C LEU A 97 22.67 -0.88 3.07
N ALA A 98 23.54 -0.71 2.05
CA ALA A 98 24.87 -0.12 2.23
C ALA A 98 24.81 1.35 2.70
N SER A 99 23.71 2.07 2.38
CA SER A 99 23.46 3.43 2.85
C SER A 99 22.84 3.49 4.27
N GLY A 100 22.64 2.33 4.92
CA GLY A 100 22.15 2.25 6.29
C GLY A 100 20.65 2.02 6.43
N ALA A 101 19.93 1.63 5.38
CA ALA A 101 18.52 1.26 5.51
C ALA A 101 18.35 -0.06 6.26
N TYR A 102 17.37 -0.12 7.14
CA TYR A 102 16.97 -1.32 7.90
C TYR A 102 15.62 -1.88 7.47
N GLU A 103 14.78 -1.06 6.87
CA GLU A 103 13.50 -1.46 6.28
C GLU A 103 13.56 -1.18 4.78
N ILE A 104 13.26 -2.18 3.97
CA ILE A 104 13.10 -2.02 2.53
C ILE A 104 11.62 -2.10 2.19
N GLN A 105 11.08 -1.01 1.67
CA GLN A 105 9.71 -0.94 1.17
C GLN A 105 9.70 -1.20 -0.34
N VAL A 106 9.20 -2.36 -0.72
CA VAL A 106 8.99 -2.74 -2.13
C VAL A 106 7.69 -2.11 -2.63
N THR A 107 7.75 -1.27 -3.65
CA THR A 107 6.59 -0.46 -4.08
C THR A 107 6.29 -0.58 -5.57
N GLY A 108 5.04 -0.37 -5.91
CA GLY A 108 4.48 -0.36 -7.26
C GLY A 108 2.98 -0.07 -7.20
N GLN A 109 2.34 0.11 -8.35
CA GLN A 109 0.87 0.22 -8.42
C GLN A 109 0.18 -1.12 -8.13
N ASP A 110 0.89 -2.21 -8.40
CA ASP A 110 0.51 -3.59 -8.11
C ASP A 110 1.80 -4.41 -8.07
N VAL A 111 2.28 -4.68 -6.87
CA VAL A 111 3.58 -5.36 -6.69
C VAL A 111 3.49 -6.84 -7.11
N ALA A 112 2.33 -7.48 -6.90
CA ALA A 112 2.13 -8.88 -7.30
C ALA A 112 2.15 -9.09 -8.83
N ALA A 113 1.91 -8.02 -9.60
CA ALA A 113 2.00 -8.08 -11.06
C ALA A 113 3.43 -7.94 -11.59
N TRP A 114 4.43 -7.67 -10.73
CA TRP A 114 5.80 -7.57 -11.18
C TRP A 114 6.24 -8.85 -11.91
N GLY A 115 6.90 -8.66 -13.03
CA GLY A 115 7.43 -9.76 -13.83
C GLY A 115 6.46 -10.32 -14.88
N LEU A 116 5.14 -10.02 -14.81
CA LEU A 116 4.16 -10.51 -15.80
C LEU A 116 4.49 -10.09 -17.25
N ASP A 117 5.07 -8.92 -17.42
CA ASP A 117 5.52 -8.37 -18.72
C ASP A 117 6.88 -8.92 -19.18
N ARG A 118 7.53 -9.74 -18.34
CA ARG A 118 8.87 -10.29 -18.56
C ARG A 118 8.93 -11.83 -18.45
N GLY A 119 7.83 -12.47 -18.09
CA GLY A 119 7.81 -13.92 -17.81
C GLY A 119 8.50 -14.29 -16.49
N GLU A 120 8.57 -13.35 -15.54
CA GLU A 120 9.15 -13.51 -14.21
C GLU A 120 8.04 -13.47 -13.15
N SER A 121 8.35 -13.87 -11.91
CA SER A 121 7.39 -13.99 -10.81
C SER A 121 7.79 -13.12 -9.61
N PHE A 122 6.82 -12.41 -9.02
CA PHE A 122 7.07 -11.60 -7.83
C PHE A 122 7.54 -12.41 -6.60
N PRO A 123 7.01 -13.61 -6.29
CA PRO A 123 7.55 -14.45 -5.23
C PRO A 123 9.04 -14.74 -5.39
N ASP A 124 9.54 -14.98 -6.60
CA ASP A 124 10.98 -15.21 -6.84
C ASP A 124 11.80 -13.95 -6.59
N LEU A 125 11.31 -12.78 -7.00
CA LEU A 125 11.94 -11.51 -6.65
C LEU A 125 11.99 -11.31 -5.14
N LEU A 126 10.90 -11.61 -4.43
CA LEU A 126 10.83 -11.46 -2.97
C LEU A 126 11.81 -12.42 -2.26
N ARG A 127 11.94 -13.66 -2.73
CA ARG A 127 12.97 -14.61 -2.26
C ARG A 127 14.37 -14.05 -2.54
N GLY A 128 14.62 -13.50 -3.73
CA GLY A 128 15.88 -12.86 -4.07
C GLY A 128 16.23 -11.69 -3.16
N ILE A 129 15.28 -10.79 -2.89
CA ILE A 129 15.46 -9.66 -1.98
C ILE A 129 15.74 -10.16 -0.56
N SER A 130 14.91 -11.05 -0.03
CA SER A 130 15.07 -11.59 1.33
C SER A 130 16.34 -12.44 1.50
N GLY A 131 16.86 -13.02 0.42
CA GLY A 131 18.12 -13.76 0.37
C GLY A 131 19.38 -12.88 0.45
N ILE A 132 19.28 -11.55 0.25
CA ILE A 132 20.43 -10.64 0.39
C ILE A 132 21.00 -10.76 1.81
N PRO A 133 22.32 -10.94 1.99
CA PRO A 133 22.92 -11.00 3.32
C PRO A 133 22.73 -9.72 4.13
N GLY A 134 22.71 -9.86 5.44
CA GLY A 134 22.56 -8.73 6.36
C GLY A 134 21.22 -8.74 7.09
N ARG A 135 21.09 -7.81 8.04
CA ARG A 135 19.96 -7.71 8.94
C ARG A 135 19.08 -6.54 8.51
N PHE A 136 17.92 -6.83 7.98
CA PHE A 136 16.93 -5.85 7.53
C PHE A 136 15.56 -6.50 7.45
N ALA A 137 14.52 -5.69 7.28
CA ALA A 137 13.15 -6.13 7.09
C ALA A 137 12.58 -5.63 5.75
N VAL A 138 11.69 -6.41 5.16
CA VAL A 138 11.04 -6.12 3.88
C VAL A 138 9.55 -5.90 4.09
N ARG A 139 9.05 -4.74 3.70
CA ARG A 139 7.62 -4.45 3.63
C ARG A 139 7.16 -4.53 2.17
N VAL A 140 6.30 -5.49 1.88
CA VAL A 140 5.69 -5.66 0.56
C VAL A 140 4.61 -4.61 0.35
N GLY A 141 4.62 -3.97 -0.82
CA GLY A 141 3.65 -2.95 -1.24
C GLY A 141 2.24 -3.50 -1.47
N MET A 142 1.36 -2.66 -2.02
CA MET A 142 0.00 -3.09 -2.34
C MET A 142 -0.02 -4.10 -3.49
N MET A 143 -0.91 -5.08 -3.37
CA MET A 143 -1.09 -6.15 -4.35
C MET A 143 -2.56 -6.26 -4.76
N HIS A 144 -2.81 -6.29 -6.05
CA HIS A 144 -4.15 -6.45 -6.57
C HIS A 144 -4.63 -7.90 -6.40
N PRO A 145 -5.83 -8.18 -5.86
CA PRO A 145 -6.28 -9.55 -5.61
C PRO A 145 -6.20 -10.46 -6.84
N ALA A 146 -6.59 -9.98 -8.03
CA ALA A 146 -6.47 -10.79 -9.25
C ALA A 146 -5.03 -11.21 -9.58
N SER A 147 -4.04 -10.36 -9.30
CA SER A 147 -2.62 -10.70 -9.51
C SER A 147 -2.11 -11.69 -8.46
N VAL A 148 -2.62 -11.60 -7.22
CA VAL A 148 -2.26 -12.54 -6.14
C VAL A 148 -2.82 -13.93 -6.38
N THR A 149 -4.05 -14.04 -6.92
CA THR A 149 -4.73 -15.33 -7.12
C THR A 149 -3.89 -16.34 -7.89
N GLY A 150 -3.16 -15.90 -8.91
CA GLY A 150 -2.35 -16.77 -9.77
C GLY A 150 -1.00 -17.19 -9.17
N ILE A 151 -0.56 -16.58 -8.06
CA ILE A 151 0.74 -16.82 -7.43
C ILE A 151 0.60 -17.07 -5.92
N LEU A 152 -0.61 -17.39 -5.45
CA LEU A 152 -0.96 -17.39 -4.02
C LEU A 152 -0.04 -18.29 -3.18
N ASP A 153 0.10 -19.55 -3.56
CA ASP A 153 0.87 -20.54 -2.78
C ASP A 153 2.36 -20.14 -2.72
N ASP A 154 2.96 -19.80 -3.85
CA ASP A 154 4.33 -19.31 -3.94
C ASP A 154 4.56 -18.03 -3.17
N LEU A 155 3.55 -17.15 -3.13
CA LEU A 155 3.62 -15.89 -2.40
C LEU A 155 3.57 -16.15 -0.88
N VAL A 156 2.67 -17.00 -0.41
CA VAL A 156 2.59 -17.40 1.00
C VAL A 156 3.92 -18.02 1.44
N GLU A 157 4.49 -18.91 0.63
CA GLU A 157 5.81 -19.52 0.88
C GLU A 157 6.93 -18.46 0.96
N ALA A 158 6.95 -17.48 0.05
CA ALA A 158 7.94 -16.40 0.10
C ALA A 158 7.82 -15.51 1.35
N PHE A 159 6.63 -15.44 1.97
CA PHE A 159 6.41 -14.74 3.22
C PHE A 159 6.94 -15.47 4.46
N HIS A 160 7.38 -16.74 4.38
CA HIS A 160 8.00 -17.43 5.51
C HIS A 160 9.40 -16.89 5.87
N SER A 161 10.05 -16.13 4.97
CA SER A 161 11.31 -15.47 5.31
C SER A 161 11.14 -14.56 6.54
N GLU A 162 12.01 -14.69 7.54
CA GLU A 162 12.01 -13.85 8.74
C GLU A 162 12.23 -12.37 8.45
N LYS A 163 12.80 -12.05 7.29
CA LYS A 163 12.97 -10.66 6.84
C LYS A 163 11.71 -10.03 6.31
N VAL A 164 10.70 -10.81 5.91
CA VAL A 164 9.45 -10.28 5.36
C VAL A 164 8.45 -10.02 6.48
N PHE A 165 8.02 -8.77 6.61
CA PHE A 165 6.95 -8.44 7.54
C PHE A 165 5.67 -9.22 7.23
N ARG A 166 5.02 -9.77 8.24
CA ARG A 166 3.69 -10.40 8.15
C ARG A 166 2.63 -9.33 8.00
N PHE A 167 2.72 -8.62 6.88
CA PHE A 167 1.85 -7.50 6.51
C PHE A 167 1.44 -7.64 5.05
N LEU A 168 0.15 -7.80 4.82
CA LEU A 168 -0.46 -7.86 3.49
C LEU A 168 -1.26 -6.59 3.21
N HIS A 169 -0.97 -5.89 2.11
CA HIS A 169 -1.81 -4.79 1.64
C HIS A 169 -2.56 -5.22 0.39
N LEU A 170 -3.85 -5.48 0.54
CA LEU A 170 -4.74 -6.03 -0.48
C LEU A 170 -5.91 -5.07 -0.74
N PRO A 171 -5.81 -4.09 -1.66
CA PRO A 171 -6.86 -3.12 -1.96
C PRO A 171 -8.08 -3.78 -2.61
N VAL A 172 -9.09 -4.10 -1.82
CA VAL A 172 -10.27 -4.85 -2.27
C VAL A 172 -11.30 -3.97 -2.97
N GLN A 173 -11.50 -2.76 -2.50
CA GLN A 173 -12.40 -1.71 -3.00
C GLN A 173 -13.88 -1.92 -2.71
N SER A 174 -14.45 -3.12 -2.82
CA SER A 174 -15.83 -3.47 -2.49
C SER A 174 -15.95 -4.94 -2.09
N GLY A 175 -16.94 -5.28 -1.31
CA GLY A 175 -17.31 -6.67 -0.98
C GLY A 175 -18.40 -7.24 -1.87
N SER A 176 -18.97 -6.44 -2.76
CA SER A 176 -20.01 -6.88 -3.68
C SER A 176 -19.44 -7.25 -5.03
N ASP A 177 -19.70 -8.47 -5.50
CA ASP A 177 -19.22 -8.95 -6.79
C ASP A 177 -19.76 -8.12 -7.95
N THR A 178 -21.01 -7.67 -7.89
CA THR A 178 -21.60 -6.77 -8.88
C THR A 178 -20.93 -5.40 -8.92
N VAL A 179 -20.53 -4.85 -7.78
CA VAL A 179 -19.74 -3.61 -7.72
C VAL A 179 -18.32 -3.84 -8.26
N LEU A 180 -17.68 -4.96 -7.89
CA LEU A 180 -16.36 -5.34 -8.40
C LEU A 180 -16.35 -5.52 -9.90
N GLU A 181 -17.40 -6.10 -10.49
CA GLU A 181 -17.58 -6.22 -11.94
C GLU A 181 -17.72 -4.84 -12.60
N ARG A 182 -18.59 -3.95 -12.06
CA ARG A 182 -18.70 -2.55 -12.56
C ARG A 182 -17.39 -1.78 -12.41
N MET A 183 -16.61 -2.06 -11.37
CA MET A 183 -15.26 -1.52 -11.16
C MET A 183 -14.23 -2.16 -12.10
N GLN A 184 -14.54 -3.24 -12.81
CA GLN A 184 -13.64 -4.03 -13.67
C GLN A 184 -12.43 -4.55 -12.88
N ARG A 185 -12.70 -5.16 -11.71
CA ARG A 185 -11.64 -5.64 -10.82
C ARG A 185 -11.10 -7.03 -11.18
N GLY A 186 -11.88 -7.88 -11.87
CA GLY A 186 -11.44 -9.18 -12.36
C GLY A 186 -11.21 -10.23 -11.27
N TYR A 187 -11.84 -10.08 -10.13
CA TYR A 187 -11.89 -11.06 -9.02
C TYR A 187 -13.21 -10.90 -8.26
N THR A 188 -13.52 -11.85 -7.40
CA THR A 188 -14.72 -11.93 -6.56
C THR A 188 -14.39 -11.74 -5.08
N ALA A 189 -15.42 -11.50 -4.25
CA ALA A 189 -15.29 -11.53 -2.79
C ALA A 189 -14.78 -12.89 -2.27
N ALA A 190 -15.17 -13.98 -2.91
CA ALA A 190 -14.69 -15.33 -2.60
C ALA A 190 -13.18 -15.47 -2.84
N ASP A 191 -12.63 -14.88 -3.91
CA ASP A 191 -11.19 -14.87 -4.16
C ASP A 191 -10.44 -14.12 -3.06
N VAL A 192 -10.99 -13.00 -2.60
CA VAL A 192 -10.41 -12.23 -1.49
C VAL A 192 -10.38 -13.05 -0.20
N ILE A 193 -11.49 -13.73 0.14
CA ILE A 193 -11.58 -14.60 1.31
C ILE A 193 -10.54 -15.70 1.22
N ARG A 194 -10.40 -16.37 0.06
CA ARG A 194 -9.41 -17.42 -0.16
C ARG A 194 -7.98 -16.92 0.06
N ILE A 195 -7.64 -15.74 -0.46
CA ILE A 195 -6.31 -15.14 -0.24
C ILE A 195 -6.08 -14.87 1.25
N VAL A 196 -7.04 -14.25 1.92
CA VAL A 196 -6.94 -13.91 3.35
C VAL A 196 -6.81 -15.17 4.22
N ASP A 197 -7.60 -16.20 3.94
CA ASP A 197 -7.58 -17.47 4.68
C ASP A 197 -6.24 -18.18 4.51
N ALA A 198 -5.70 -18.28 3.28
CA ALA A 198 -4.41 -18.89 3.02
C ALA A 198 -3.26 -18.21 3.79
N PHE A 199 -3.25 -16.87 3.83
CA PHE A 199 -2.24 -16.15 4.61
C PHE A 199 -2.43 -16.30 6.12
N ARG A 200 -3.67 -16.39 6.63
CA ARG A 200 -3.91 -16.53 8.07
C ARG A 200 -3.71 -17.92 8.60
N GLU A 201 -3.90 -18.93 7.77
CA GLU A 201 -3.56 -20.32 8.12
C GLU A 201 -2.08 -20.41 8.50
N GLU A 202 -1.19 -19.80 7.71
CA GLU A 202 0.25 -19.80 7.98
C GLU A 202 0.69 -18.71 8.99
N PHE A 203 0.02 -17.57 9.00
CA PHE A 203 0.39 -16.40 9.80
C PHE A 203 -0.82 -15.84 10.58
N PRO A 204 -1.26 -16.49 11.69
CA PRO A 204 -2.50 -16.12 12.40
C PRO A 204 -2.54 -14.68 12.92
N ASP A 205 -1.39 -14.12 13.30
CA ASP A 205 -1.26 -12.74 13.80
C ASP A 205 -1.01 -11.71 12.69
N MET A 206 -1.04 -12.11 11.39
CA MET A 206 -0.74 -11.23 10.27
C MET A 206 -1.66 -10.01 10.23
N MET A 207 -1.07 -8.84 10.01
CA MET A 207 -1.84 -7.62 9.76
C MET A 207 -2.22 -7.54 8.28
N ILE A 208 -3.51 -7.54 7.99
CA ILE A 208 -4.02 -7.36 6.62
C ILE A 208 -4.63 -5.96 6.50
N SER A 209 -4.11 -5.18 5.55
CA SER A 209 -4.58 -3.84 5.20
C SER A 209 -5.38 -3.89 3.91
N SER A 210 -6.39 -3.04 3.81
CA SER A 210 -7.20 -2.91 2.59
C SER A 210 -7.62 -1.47 2.32
N ASP A 211 -7.99 -1.20 1.08
CA ASP A 211 -8.60 0.06 0.64
C ASP A 211 -10.01 -0.22 0.14
N PHE A 212 -10.95 0.66 0.49
CA PHE A 212 -12.34 0.58 0.04
C PHE A 212 -12.81 1.89 -0.57
N ILE A 213 -13.58 1.80 -1.64
CA ILE A 213 -14.28 2.91 -2.27
C ILE A 213 -15.77 2.77 -1.95
N THR A 214 -16.31 3.69 -1.18
CA THR A 214 -17.74 3.74 -0.86
C THR A 214 -18.51 4.65 -1.81
N GLY A 215 -19.75 4.27 -2.12
CA GLY A 215 -20.61 5.05 -2.97
C GLY A 215 -20.17 5.09 -4.42
N PHE A 216 -19.67 3.97 -4.93
CA PHE A 216 -19.44 3.79 -6.36
C PHE A 216 -20.76 3.97 -7.13
N PRO A 217 -20.75 4.54 -8.35
CA PRO A 217 -21.97 4.77 -9.11
C PRO A 217 -22.85 3.51 -9.23
N GLY A 218 -24.10 3.66 -8.82
CA GLY A 218 -25.10 2.57 -8.83
C GLY A 218 -24.99 1.57 -7.67
N GLU A 219 -24.09 1.78 -6.68
CA GLU A 219 -24.01 0.93 -5.48
C GLU A 219 -25.30 1.01 -4.68
N THR A 220 -25.97 -0.16 -4.44
CA THR A 220 -27.18 -0.26 -3.62
C THR A 220 -26.85 -0.36 -2.13
N ASP A 221 -27.87 -0.38 -1.28
CA ASP A 221 -27.68 -0.58 0.17
C ASP A 221 -27.27 -2.01 0.47
N GLU A 222 -27.83 -2.98 -0.23
CA GLU A 222 -27.50 -4.40 -0.14
C GLU A 222 -26.04 -4.64 -0.53
N GLU A 223 -25.57 -4.09 -1.64
CA GLU A 223 -24.18 -4.18 -2.10
C GLU A 223 -23.20 -3.52 -1.11
N PHE A 224 -23.64 -2.46 -0.43
CA PHE A 224 -22.85 -1.86 0.64
C PHE A 224 -22.81 -2.76 1.90
N GLN A 225 -23.91 -3.46 2.24
CA GLN A 225 -23.90 -4.45 3.34
C GLN A 225 -22.95 -5.62 3.04
N GLU A 226 -22.92 -6.15 1.81
CA GLU A 226 -21.93 -7.14 1.39
C GLU A 226 -20.49 -6.67 1.63
N THR A 227 -20.22 -5.37 1.41
CA THR A 227 -18.90 -4.78 1.69
C THR A 227 -18.59 -4.76 3.19
N LEU A 228 -19.56 -4.46 4.05
CA LEU A 228 -19.39 -4.53 5.51
C LEU A 228 -19.21 -5.98 5.99
N GLU A 229 -19.91 -6.94 5.39
CA GLU A 229 -19.78 -8.36 5.70
C GLU A 229 -18.39 -8.87 5.33
N LEU A 230 -17.89 -8.56 4.14
CA LEU A 230 -16.52 -8.92 3.75
C LEU A 230 -15.48 -8.30 4.68
N LEU A 231 -15.66 -7.03 5.07
CA LEU A 231 -14.77 -6.36 6.02
C LEU A 231 -14.70 -7.12 7.35
N ARG A 232 -15.85 -7.56 7.88
CA ARG A 232 -15.93 -8.35 9.14
C ARG A 232 -15.34 -9.74 8.97
N ARG A 233 -15.68 -10.43 7.87
CA ARG A 233 -15.21 -11.80 7.60
C ARG A 233 -13.69 -11.86 7.47
N CYS A 234 -13.12 -10.89 6.77
CA CYS A 234 -11.69 -10.80 6.53
C CYS A 234 -10.93 -10.07 7.65
N GLU A 235 -11.60 -9.45 8.62
CA GLU A 235 -10.97 -8.67 9.70
C GLU A 235 -9.80 -7.80 9.20
N PHE A 236 -10.04 -6.97 8.17
CA PHE A 236 -9.00 -6.05 7.71
C PHE A 236 -8.66 -5.05 8.81
N VAL A 237 -7.41 -5.11 9.30
CA VAL A 237 -6.98 -4.34 10.47
C VAL A 237 -6.78 -2.88 10.12
N LYS A 238 -6.05 -2.59 9.04
CA LYS A 238 -5.76 -1.24 8.59
C LYS A 238 -6.53 -0.95 7.32
N VAL A 239 -7.51 -0.06 7.40
CA VAL A 239 -8.43 0.20 6.29
C VAL A 239 -8.39 1.67 5.90
N ASN A 240 -8.14 1.92 4.61
CA ASN A 240 -8.32 3.24 4.01
C ASN A 240 -9.69 3.30 3.35
N VAL A 241 -10.53 4.24 3.79
CA VAL A 241 -11.86 4.45 3.22
C VAL A 241 -11.88 5.71 2.38
N THR A 242 -12.18 5.55 1.11
CA THR A 242 -12.30 6.66 0.15
C THR A 242 -13.72 6.69 -0.41
N ARG A 243 -14.34 7.87 -0.44
CA ARG A 243 -15.58 8.08 -1.18
C ARG A 243 -15.28 8.14 -2.66
N TYR A 244 -16.10 7.49 -3.48
CA TYR A 244 -15.96 7.63 -4.92
C TYR A 244 -15.92 9.09 -5.33
N SER A 245 -14.97 9.44 -6.16
CA SER A 245 -14.81 10.76 -6.75
C SER A 245 -14.56 10.59 -8.25
N ARG A 246 -15.41 11.23 -9.04
CA ARG A 246 -15.31 11.21 -10.50
C ARG A 246 -13.92 11.65 -10.95
N ARG A 247 -13.32 10.87 -11.84
CA ARG A 247 -12.01 11.15 -12.41
C ARG A 247 -12.13 11.32 -13.92
N PRO A 248 -11.86 12.50 -14.49
CA PRO A 248 -11.96 12.72 -15.92
C PRO A 248 -11.16 11.68 -16.73
N GLY A 249 -11.71 11.27 -17.88
CA GLY A 249 -11.07 10.28 -18.76
C GLY A 249 -11.21 8.82 -18.31
N THR A 250 -11.82 8.53 -17.17
CA THR A 250 -12.08 7.16 -16.72
C THR A 250 -13.48 6.69 -17.15
N PRO A 251 -13.69 5.38 -17.46
CA PRO A 251 -15.02 4.88 -17.81
C PRO A 251 -16.10 5.18 -16.78
N ALA A 252 -15.77 5.06 -15.49
CA ALA A 252 -16.71 5.34 -14.41
C ALA A 252 -17.12 6.82 -14.31
N ALA A 253 -16.36 7.74 -14.92
CA ALA A 253 -16.73 9.15 -14.96
C ALA A 253 -17.99 9.45 -15.76
N ALA A 254 -18.39 8.55 -16.66
CA ALA A 254 -19.64 8.67 -17.43
C ALA A 254 -20.88 8.24 -16.63
N LEU A 255 -20.70 7.56 -15.49
CA LEU A 255 -21.79 7.07 -14.66
C LEU A 255 -22.35 8.17 -13.77
N LYS A 256 -23.60 8.02 -13.35
CA LYS A 256 -24.26 8.96 -12.44
C LYS A 256 -23.77 8.73 -11.01
N ASP A 257 -23.24 9.78 -10.39
CA ASP A 257 -22.80 9.75 -8.99
C ASP A 257 -23.98 9.52 -8.03
N LEU A 258 -23.71 8.79 -6.96
CA LEU A 258 -24.62 8.75 -5.82
C LEU A 258 -24.62 10.08 -5.07
N PRO A 259 -25.74 10.41 -4.36
CA PRO A 259 -25.80 11.62 -3.53
C PRO A 259 -24.63 11.67 -2.54
N GLU A 260 -24.04 12.86 -2.39
CA GLU A 260 -22.90 13.09 -1.49
C GLU A 260 -23.21 12.66 -0.05
N ARG A 261 -24.44 12.91 0.40
CA ARG A 261 -24.89 12.50 1.73
C ARG A 261 -24.74 10.99 1.92
N LEU A 262 -25.23 10.19 0.96
CA LEU A 262 -25.17 8.71 1.03
C LEU A 262 -23.73 8.22 1.03
N ARG A 263 -22.87 8.75 0.15
CA ARG A 263 -21.44 8.44 0.12
C ARG A 263 -20.76 8.71 1.46
N LYS A 264 -21.14 9.82 2.11
CA LYS A 264 -20.63 10.24 3.41
C LYS A 264 -21.11 9.34 4.56
N GLU A 265 -22.37 8.94 4.52
CA GLU A 265 -22.97 8.00 5.49
C GLU A 265 -22.27 6.63 5.40
N ARG A 266 -22.14 6.06 4.19
CA ARG A 266 -21.46 4.79 3.97
C ARG A 266 -20.00 4.83 4.39
N SER A 267 -19.26 5.88 4.04
CA SER A 267 -17.85 5.99 4.44
C SER A 267 -17.66 6.05 5.96
N ARG A 268 -18.59 6.71 6.68
CA ARG A 268 -18.56 6.75 8.14
C ARG A 268 -18.88 5.40 8.76
N ALA A 269 -19.87 4.69 8.23
CA ALA A 269 -20.26 3.37 8.71
C ALA A 269 -19.11 2.36 8.51
N LEU A 270 -18.51 2.32 7.33
CA LEU A 270 -17.38 1.44 7.04
C LEU A 270 -16.16 1.76 7.93
N LEU A 271 -15.84 3.04 8.11
CA LEU A 271 -14.71 3.46 8.97
C LEU A 271 -14.97 3.11 10.44
N ALA A 272 -16.21 3.24 10.92
CA ALA A 272 -16.57 2.86 12.28
C ALA A 272 -16.35 1.36 12.52
N GLU A 273 -16.75 0.51 11.58
CA GLU A 273 -16.54 -0.94 11.67
C GLU A 273 -15.04 -1.30 11.57
N ALA A 274 -14.31 -0.69 10.63
CA ALA A 274 -12.87 -0.88 10.51
C ALA A 274 -12.12 -0.51 11.80
N ASN A 275 -12.52 0.58 12.45
CA ASN A 275 -11.94 1.00 13.72
C ASN A 275 -12.17 -0.03 14.83
N ARG A 276 -13.37 -0.65 14.91
CA ARG A 276 -13.65 -1.72 15.89
C ARG A 276 -12.75 -2.93 15.66
N ILE A 277 -12.52 -3.29 14.40
CA ILE A 277 -11.63 -4.41 14.06
C ILE A 277 -10.19 -4.06 14.47
N TYR A 278 -9.73 -2.84 14.19
CA TYR A 278 -8.40 -2.39 14.56
C TYR A 278 -8.19 -2.40 16.08
N ASP A 279 -9.17 -1.87 16.84
CA ASP A 279 -9.12 -1.84 18.29
C ASP A 279 -9.00 -3.28 18.85
N ARG A 280 -9.83 -4.25 18.36
CA ARG A 280 -9.75 -5.66 18.76
C ARG A 280 -8.40 -6.31 18.38
N TYR A 281 -7.86 -6.00 17.22
CA TYR A 281 -6.56 -6.51 16.81
C TYR A 281 -5.45 -6.03 17.76
N ASN A 282 -5.44 -4.76 18.14
CA ASN A 282 -4.47 -4.23 19.08
C ASN A 282 -4.62 -4.83 20.47
N GLU A 283 -5.86 -5.06 20.92
CA GLU A 283 -6.14 -5.71 22.23
C GLU A 283 -5.52 -7.10 22.33
N ARG A 284 -5.45 -7.86 21.23
CA ARG A 284 -4.80 -9.18 21.19
C ARG A 284 -3.32 -9.13 21.58
N TRP A 285 -2.67 -7.97 21.42
CA TRP A 285 -1.25 -7.80 21.73
C TRP A 285 -0.98 -7.43 23.19
N MET A 286 -1.99 -7.01 23.96
CA MET A 286 -1.82 -6.62 25.35
C MET A 286 -1.24 -7.76 26.19
N GLY A 287 -0.19 -7.46 26.97
CA GLY A 287 0.52 -8.42 27.80
C GLY A 287 1.44 -9.39 27.03
N ARG A 288 1.51 -9.30 25.69
CA ARG A 288 2.42 -10.14 24.88
C ARG A 288 3.79 -9.48 24.75
N VAL A 289 4.84 -10.30 24.78
CA VAL A 289 6.21 -9.88 24.43
C VAL A 289 6.46 -10.16 22.94
N THR A 290 6.90 -9.14 22.21
CA THR A 290 7.15 -9.25 20.77
C THR A 290 8.52 -8.68 20.40
N PRO A 291 9.21 -9.25 19.38
CA PRO A 291 10.38 -8.60 18.80
C PRO A 291 10.01 -7.23 18.24
N VAL A 292 10.90 -6.27 18.33
CA VAL A 292 10.70 -4.92 17.77
C VAL A 292 11.98 -4.40 17.13
N VAL A 293 11.81 -3.64 16.03
CA VAL A 293 12.89 -2.93 15.34
C VAL A 293 12.52 -1.45 15.24
N ALA A 294 13.42 -0.56 15.65
CA ALA A 294 13.24 0.88 15.53
C ALA A 294 13.35 1.31 14.07
N THR A 295 12.26 1.85 13.53
CA THR A 295 12.16 2.28 12.11
C THR A 295 12.04 3.79 11.97
N GLU A 296 11.35 4.46 12.89
CA GLU A 296 11.07 5.88 12.80
C GLU A 296 11.24 6.57 14.15
N LYS A 297 11.80 7.79 14.14
CA LYS A 297 11.85 8.68 15.30
C LYS A 297 10.80 9.77 15.11
N ASN A 298 9.71 9.74 15.88
CA ASN A 298 8.59 10.68 15.70
C ASN A 298 8.75 11.96 16.53
N VAL A 299 9.12 11.83 17.80
CA VAL A 299 9.30 12.95 18.73
C VAL A 299 10.43 12.63 19.70
N PRO A 300 11.12 13.66 20.27
CA PRO A 300 12.12 13.44 21.32
C PRO A 300 11.52 12.64 22.49
N GLY A 301 12.27 11.65 22.98
CA GLY A 301 11.83 10.77 24.07
C GLY A 301 10.86 9.65 23.63
N SER A 302 10.66 9.43 22.33
CA SER A 302 9.87 8.29 21.86
C SER A 302 10.30 7.81 20.47
N THR A 303 10.30 6.50 20.30
CA THR A 303 10.65 5.83 19.04
C THR A 303 9.50 4.93 18.60
N VAL A 304 9.14 5.00 17.32
CA VAL A 304 8.23 4.02 16.71
C VAL A 304 9.02 2.83 16.21
N CYS A 305 8.71 1.69 16.79
CA CYS A 305 9.22 0.40 16.36
C CYS A 305 8.16 -0.37 15.56
N ARG A 306 8.60 -1.34 14.79
CA ARG A 306 7.75 -2.32 14.10
C ARG A 306 7.98 -3.69 14.70
N ASN A 307 6.89 -4.43 14.94
CA ASN A 307 6.99 -5.84 15.22
C ASN A 307 6.92 -6.67 13.91
N PRO A 308 7.12 -7.99 13.93
CA PRO A 308 7.06 -8.82 12.72
C PRO A 308 5.75 -8.72 11.93
N CYS A 309 4.62 -8.37 12.58
CA CYS A 309 3.33 -8.13 11.93
C CYS A 309 3.12 -6.69 11.47
N TYR A 310 4.17 -5.88 11.43
CA TYR A 310 4.13 -4.47 11.02
C TYR A 310 3.29 -3.56 11.95
N LEU A 311 3.00 -4.03 13.17
CA LEU A 311 2.33 -3.24 14.18
C LEU A 311 3.23 -2.10 14.65
N ASN A 312 2.67 -0.91 14.81
CA ASN A 312 3.37 0.22 15.42
C ASN A 312 3.47 0.00 16.93
N VAL A 313 4.68 -0.16 17.43
CA VAL A 313 4.98 -0.23 18.87
C VAL A 313 5.76 1.02 19.27
N VAL A 314 5.12 1.88 20.04
CA VAL A 314 5.77 3.10 20.55
C VAL A 314 6.50 2.77 21.85
N ILE A 315 7.81 2.95 21.83
CA ILE A 315 8.69 2.83 23.00
C ILE A 315 9.00 4.25 23.50
N ARG A 316 8.81 4.50 24.79
CA ARG A 316 9.10 5.79 25.43
C ARG A 316 10.59 5.92 25.75
N ASP A 317 11.41 5.87 24.69
CA ASP A 317 12.87 6.04 24.77
C ASP A 317 13.40 6.49 23.40
N ASP A 318 14.55 7.11 23.37
CA ASP A 318 15.27 7.52 22.17
C ASP A 318 16.16 6.36 21.68
N LEU A 319 15.62 5.48 20.87
CA LEU A 319 16.35 4.36 20.29
C LEU A 319 17.00 4.75 18.95
N PRO A 320 18.23 4.30 18.68
CA PRO A 320 18.85 4.53 17.39
C PRO A 320 18.10 3.77 16.28
N PRO A 321 18.05 4.30 15.04
CA PRO A 321 17.50 3.57 13.90
C PRO A 321 18.13 2.19 13.75
N GLY A 322 17.32 1.16 13.51
CA GLY A 322 17.78 -0.22 13.42
C GLY A 322 18.01 -0.92 14.75
N PHE A 323 17.81 -0.24 15.89
CA PHE A 323 17.77 -0.93 17.19
C PHE A 323 16.80 -2.11 17.09
N SER A 324 17.19 -3.22 17.68
CA SER A 324 16.39 -4.43 17.72
C SER A 324 16.39 -4.99 19.13
N GLY A 325 15.21 -5.27 19.64
CA GLY A 325 14.99 -5.76 20.99
C GLY A 325 13.68 -6.51 21.10
N ARG A 326 13.21 -6.70 22.32
CA ARG A 326 11.88 -7.24 22.62
C ARG A 326 11.14 -6.24 23.49
N ALA A 327 9.83 -6.13 23.29
CA ALA A 327 8.99 -5.25 24.09
C ALA A 327 7.75 -6.00 24.61
N LEU A 328 7.43 -5.78 25.86
CA LEU A 328 6.15 -6.13 26.47
C LEU A 328 5.13 -5.05 26.08
N ILE A 329 4.00 -5.44 25.52
CA ILE A 329 2.95 -4.49 25.16
C ILE A 329 2.12 -4.16 26.40
N THR A 330 2.17 -2.89 26.83
CA THR A 330 1.56 -2.40 28.08
C THR A 330 0.42 -1.42 27.86
N GLY A 331 0.22 -0.92 26.64
CA GLY A 331 -0.82 0.06 26.35
C GLY A 331 -1.39 -0.10 24.94
N ASN A 332 -2.66 0.26 24.77
CA ASN A 332 -3.37 0.22 23.48
C ASN A 332 -3.88 1.61 23.11
N HIS A 333 -3.49 2.06 21.91
CA HIS A 333 -4.07 3.19 21.21
C HIS A 333 -4.49 2.75 19.81
N ARG A 334 -5.51 3.39 19.22
CA ARG A 334 -6.07 2.94 17.95
C ARG A 334 -5.03 2.71 16.85
N HIS A 335 -4.04 3.55 16.68
CA HIS A 335 -3.08 3.47 15.58
C HIS A 335 -1.71 2.91 15.97
N TYR A 336 -1.51 2.59 17.23
CA TYR A 336 -0.28 2.03 17.77
C TYR A 336 -0.53 1.39 19.13
N VAL A 337 0.39 0.59 19.56
CA VAL A 337 0.45 0.09 20.94
C VAL A 337 1.66 0.70 21.65
N ILE A 338 1.62 0.73 22.98
CA ILE A 338 2.77 1.13 23.80
C ILE A 338 3.49 -0.12 24.25
N GLY A 339 4.82 -0.11 24.18
CA GLY A 339 5.66 -1.20 24.64
C GLY A 339 6.75 -0.71 25.60
N GLU A 340 7.16 -1.61 26.47
CA GLU A 340 8.31 -1.45 27.38
C GLU A 340 9.37 -2.50 27.01
N LEU A 341 10.64 -2.09 26.91
CA LEU A 341 11.74 -3.02 26.57
C LEU A 341 11.93 -4.03 27.70
N VAL A 342 12.18 -5.32 27.31
CA VAL A 342 12.40 -6.45 28.22
C VAL A 342 13.59 -7.27 27.78
#